data_90128a2783a5da7544493b63c747ddfb
#
_entry.id   90128a2783a5da7544493b63c747ddfb
#
_cell.length_a   1.000
_cell.length_b   1.000
_cell.length_c   1.000
_cell.angle_alpha   90.00
_cell.angle_beta   90.00
_cell.angle_gamma   90.00
#
_symmetry.space_group_name_H-M   'P 1'
#
loop_
_entity.id
_entity.type
_entity.pdbx_description
1 polymer ?
#
loop_
_entity_poly.entity_id
_entity_poly.type
_entity_poly.pdbx_seq_one_letter_code
_entity_poly.pdbx_strand_id
1 'polypeptide(L)'
;MFYWLLKYVVLGPLLRLLFRPDVRGLANVPATGPVILACNHLSFSDSIFTPLLVARRVTFVAKAEYFTGRGIKGRLMRRFFLATGTIPVDRSGGQAAQAALDTLLRVLGEGGIAGIYPEGTRSPDGRLYRGKTGVARLVLESGAVVVPVALLNTDEIQPTGTLVPKIKRVRMRFGAPLDFSRYVSAATRNSTRGGGRGDRFVERTITDEIMYELMTMTGRPYVDVYAVKKQPSPPAAATPAGR
;
A
#
# COMPACT_ATOMS: atom_id res chain seq x y z
N MET A 1 6.68 -21.83 -2.21
CA MET A 1 5.54 -22.76 -2.31
C MET A 1 4.34 -22.36 -1.46
N PHE A 2 4.47 -22.07 -0.17
CA PHE A 2 3.34 -21.76 0.73
C PHE A 2 2.49 -20.53 0.29
N TYR A 3 3.12 -19.44 -0.19
CA TYR A 3 2.42 -18.27 -0.74
C TYR A 3 1.47 -18.66 -1.89
N TRP A 4 1.95 -19.45 -2.84
CA TRP A 4 1.15 -19.83 -4.01
C TRP A 4 0.03 -20.81 -3.66
N LEU A 5 0.29 -21.75 -2.74
CA LEU A 5 -0.73 -22.65 -2.20
C LEU A 5 -1.88 -21.83 -1.56
N LEU A 6 -1.53 -20.88 -0.68
CA LEU A 6 -2.52 -20.05 -0.02
C LEU A 6 -3.30 -19.19 -1.02
N LYS A 7 -2.60 -18.60 -1.99
CA LYS A 7 -3.19 -17.72 -2.99
C LYS A 7 -4.13 -18.45 -3.95
N TYR A 8 -3.75 -19.61 -4.46
CA TYR A 8 -4.50 -20.26 -5.53
C TYR A 8 -5.39 -21.41 -5.06
N VAL A 9 -5.10 -22.01 -3.91
CA VAL A 9 -5.84 -23.19 -3.45
C VAL A 9 -6.73 -22.90 -2.26
N VAL A 10 -6.28 -22.10 -1.29
CA VAL A 10 -7.02 -21.93 -0.03
C VAL A 10 -7.71 -20.57 0.03
N LEU A 11 -6.92 -19.50 0.25
CA LEU A 11 -7.46 -18.17 0.58
C LEU A 11 -8.02 -17.46 -0.66
N GLY A 12 -7.35 -17.57 -1.81
CA GLY A 12 -7.77 -16.89 -3.02
C GLY A 12 -9.14 -17.34 -3.53
N PRO A 13 -9.42 -18.66 -3.72
CA PRO A 13 -10.73 -19.14 -4.09
C PRO A 13 -11.83 -18.76 -3.08
N LEU A 14 -11.54 -18.91 -1.76
CA LEU A 14 -12.47 -18.55 -0.71
C LEU A 14 -12.84 -17.05 -0.76
N LEU A 15 -11.85 -16.17 -0.87
CA LEU A 15 -12.10 -14.72 -0.94
C LEU A 15 -12.81 -14.32 -2.23
N ARG A 16 -12.50 -14.96 -3.36
CA ARG A 16 -13.23 -14.73 -4.62
C ARG A 16 -14.69 -15.15 -4.53
N LEU A 17 -14.97 -16.26 -3.88
CA LEU A 17 -16.34 -16.74 -3.65
C LEU A 17 -17.12 -15.80 -2.73
N LEU A 18 -16.54 -15.41 -1.60
CA LEU A 18 -17.21 -14.59 -0.59
C LEU A 18 -17.37 -13.12 -1.03
N PHE A 19 -16.30 -12.51 -1.56
CA PHE A 19 -16.24 -11.08 -1.83
C PHE A 19 -16.48 -10.73 -3.31
N ARG A 20 -16.55 -11.72 -4.21
CA ARG A 20 -16.87 -11.58 -5.65
C ARG A 20 -16.22 -10.35 -6.27
N PRO A 21 -14.87 -10.26 -6.31
CA PRO A 21 -14.18 -9.04 -6.69
C PRO A 21 -14.58 -8.53 -8.08
N ASP A 22 -14.95 -7.24 -8.15
CA ASP A 22 -15.06 -6.51 -9.42
C ASP A 22 -13.75 -5.79 -9.66
N VAL A 23 -12.91 -6.38 -10.50
CA VAL A 23 -11.56 -5.88 -10.80
C VAL A 23 -11.50 -5.46 -12.26
N ARG A 24 -11.08 -4.21 -12.53
CA ARG A 24 -10.86 -3.72 -13.89
C ARG A 24 -9.42 -3.26 -14.06
N GLY A 25 -8.93 -3.34 -15.30
CA GLY A 25 -7.60 -2.86 -15.66
C GLY A 25 -6.44 -3.74 -15.15
N LEU A 26 -6.69 -4.98 -14.71
CA LEU A 26 -5.63 -5.86 -14.21
C LEU A 26 -4.55 -6.15 -15.25
N ALA A 27 -4.89 -6.09 -16.54
CA ALA A 27 -3.95 -6.23 -17.66
C ALA A 27 -2.93 -5.08 -17.74
N ASN A 28 -3.17 -3.96 -17.07
CA ASN A 28 -2.24 -2.84 -16.96
C ASN A 28 -1.01 -3.15 -16.07
N VAL A 29 -1.06 -4.25 -15.30
CA VAL A 29 0.11 -4.68 -14.52
C VAL A 29 1.06 -5.45 -15.43
N PRO A 30 2.27 -4.94 -15.69
CA PRO A 30 3.24 -5.62 -16.55
C PRO A 30 3.52 -7.06 -16.11
N ALA A 31 3.59 -7.98 -17.07
CA ALA A 31 3.85 -9.40 -16.81
C ALA A 31 5.28 -9.64 -16.27
N THR A 32 6.23 -8.79 -16.62
CA THR A 32 7.64 -8.89 -16.23
C THR A 32 8.19 -7.53 -15.83
N GLY A 33 9.40 -7.50 -15.28
CA GLY A 33 10.10 -6.28 -14.88
C GLY A 33 9.59 -5.67 -13.56
N PRO A 34 10.28 -4.63 -13.07
CA PRO A 34 9.94 -3.97 -11.81
C PRO A 34 8.68 -3.11 -11.95
N VAL A 35 7.77 -3.23 -10.98
CA VAL A 35 6.52 -2.49 -10.95
C VAL A 35 6.24 -1.95 -9.55
N ILE A 36 5.82 -0.71 -9.46
CA ILE A 36 5.29 -0.11 -8.23
C ILE A 36 3.78 -0.06 -8.33
N LEU A 37 3.06 -0.76 -7.44
CA LEU A 37 1.63 -0.57 -7.26
C LEU A 37 1.38 0.51 -6.22
N ALA A 38 0.98 1.70 -6.67
CA ALA A 38 0.63 2.81 -5.80
C ALA A 38 -0.87 2.76 -5.49
N CYS A 39 -1.22 2.44 -4.24
CA CYS A 39 -2.60 2.21 -3.83
C CYS A 39 -3.07 3.28 -2.83
N ASN A 40 -4.31 3.75 -2.91
CA ASN A 40 -4.93 4.44 -1.78
C ASN A 40 -5.17 3.45 -0.63
N HIS A 41 -5.29 3.93 0.60
CA HIS A 41 -5.36 3.05 1.77
C HIS A 41 -6.58 3.32 2.64
N LEU A 42 -7.58 2.46 2.55
CA LEU A 42 -8.86 2.59 3.25
C LEU A 42 -9.00 1.62 4.42
N SER A 43 -8.45 0.41 4.27
CA SER A 43 -8.71 -0.70 5.17
C SER A 43 -7.49 -1.59 5.38
N PHE A 44 -7.50 -2.38 6.44
CA PHE A 44 -6.54 -3.46 6.64
C PHE A 44 -6.60 -4.51 5.52
N SER A 45 -7.80 -4.78 5.02
CA SER A 45 -8.04 -5.77 3.96
C SER A 45 -7.44 -5.38 2.59
N ASP A 46 -7.05 -4.13 2.39
CA ASP A 46 -6.36 -3.67 1.17
C ASP A 46 -5.10 -4.50 0.88
N SER A 47 -4.32 -4.75 1.94
CA SER A 47 -3.09 -5.54 1.87
C SER A 47 -3.32 -7.04 1.68
N ILE A 48 -4.58 -7.48 1.69
CA ILE A 48 -4.99 -8.85 1.41
C ILE A 48 -5.50 -8.98 -0.02
N PHE A 49 -6.44 -8.12 -0.41
CA PHE A 49 -7.07 -8.22 -1.72
C PHE A 49 -6.10 -7.91 -2.86
N THR A 50 -5.25 -6.89 -2.73
CA THR A 50 -4.32 -6.51 -3.79
C THR A 50 -3.35 -7.65 -4.15
N PRO A 51 -2.60 -8.30 -3.22
CA PRO A 51 -1.72 -9.40 -3.55
C PRO A 51 -2.44 -10.65 -4.08
N LEU A 52 -3.69 -10.88 -3.65
CA LEU A 52 -4.44 -12.07 -4.07
C LEU A 52 -4.97 -11.97 -5.49
N LEU A 53 -5.22 -10.75 -5.98
CA LEU A 53 -5.82 -10.53 -7.29
C LEU A 53 -4.78 -10.37 -8.40
N VAL A 54 -3.60 -9.82 -8.11
CA VAL A 54 -2.49 -9.66 -9.06
C VAL A 54 -1.81 -11.01 -9.30
N ALA A 55 -1.59 -11.42 -10.55
CA ALA A 55 -0.99 -12.72 -10.87
C ALA A 55 0.41 -12.90 -10.27
N ARG A 56 1.26 -11.89 -10.37
CA ARG A 56 2.61 -11.87 -9.79
C ARG A 56 2.56 -11.69 -8.26
N ARG A 57 3.66 -12.01 -7.59
CA ARG A 57 3.81 -11.73 -6.17
C ARG A 57 3.97 -10.23 -5.95
N VAL A 58 3.08 -9.65 -5.14
CA VAL A 58 3.17 -8.26 -4.70
C VAL A 58 3.75 -8.23 -3.29
N THR A 59 4.77 -7.43 -3.08
CA THR A 59 5.40 -7.26 -1.77
C THR A 59 5.00 -5.92 -1.16
N PHE A 60 4.31 -5.96 -0.03
CA PHE A 60 4.07 -4.81 0.83
C PHE A 60 4.99 -4.86 2.05
N VAL A 61 5.20 -3.72 2.69
CA VAL A 61 5.89 -3.65 3.98
C VAL A 61 4.90 -3.34 5.09
N ALA A 62 5.01 -4.06 6.20
CA ALA A 62 4.19 -3.84 7.38
C ALA A 62 5.04 -3.71 8.64
N LYS A 63 4.44 -3.22 9.74
CA LYS A 63 5.12 -3.08 11.02
C LYS A 63 5.61 -4.43 11.54
N ALA A 64 6.86 -4.44 12.05
CA ALA A 64 7.47 -5.64 12.63
C ALA A 64 6.64 -6.25 13.76
N GLU A 65 5.87 -5.44 14.51
CA GLU A 65 5.02 -5.91 15.62
C GLU A 65 3.96 -6.92 15.18
N TYR A 66 3.52 -6.90 13.92
CA TYR A 66 2.61 -7.93 13.40
C TYR A 66 3.26 -9.31 13.26
N PHE A 67 4.60 -9.37 13.28
CA PHE A 67 5.38 -10.60 13.13
C PHE A 67 5.99 -11.12 14.42
N THR A 68 6.01 -10.30 15.48
CA THR A 68 6.65 -10.61 16.78
C THR A 68 5.66 -11.09 17.85
N GLY A 69 4.37 -11.19 17.52
CA GLY A 69 3.34 -11.67 18.44
C GLY A 69 3.65 -13.07 18.99
N ARG A 70 3.46 -13.24 20.31
CA ARG A 70 3.71 -14.52 21.02
C ARG A 70 2.52 -15.46 20.92
N GLY A 71 2.75 -16.76 21.15
CA GLY A 71 1.73 -17.80 21.17
C GLY A 71 1.20 -18.21 19.78
N ILE A 72 0.12 -19.00 19.78
CA ILE A 72 -0.48 -19.54 18.53
C ILE A 72 -1.01 -18.42 17.64
N LYS A 73 -1.68 -17.42 18.21
CA LYS A 73 -2.21 -16.25 17.49
C LYS A 73 -1.10 -15.46 16.78
N GLY A 74 0.02 -15.21 17.45
CA GLY A 74 1.16 -14.52 16.84
C GLY A 74 1.81 -15.32 15.72
N ARG A 75 1.96 -16.64 15.90
CA ARG A 75 2.47 -17.55 14.84
C ARG A 75 1.56 -17.58 13.61
N LEU A 76 0.24 -17.62 13.83
CA LEU A 76 -0.74 -17.61 12.74
C LEU A 76 -0.70 -16.28 11.99
N MET A 77 -0.68 -15.15 12.70
CA MET A 77 -0.58 -13.81 12.13
C MET A 77 0.69 -13.64 11.31
N ARG A 78 1.85 -14.05 11.86
CA ARG A 78 3.13 -14.03 11.14
C ARG A 78 3.06 -14.85 9.85
N ARG A 79 2.56 -16.09 9.91
CA ARG A 79 2.41 -16.94 8.72
C ARG A 79 1.48 -16.31 7.69
N PHE A 80 0.38 -15.70 8.14
CA PHE A 80 -0.56 -15.00 7.28
C PHE A 80 0.12 -13.84 6.52
N PHE A 81 0.83 -12.94 7.21
CA PHE A 81 1.51 -11.82 6.56
C PHE A 81 2.61 -12.29 5.59
N LEU A 82 3.42 -13.27 5.98
CA LEU A 82 4.42 -13.85 5.08
C LEU A 82 3.77 -14.50 3.86
N ALA A 83 2.62 -15.12 4.05
CA ALA A 83 1.85 -15.74 2.97
C ALA A 83 1.15 -14.75 2.05
N THR A 84 0.90 -13.52 2.48
CA THR A 84 0.39 -12.43 1.63
C THR A 84 1.51 -11.64 0.94
N GLY A 85 2.78 -12.05 1.09
CA GLY A 85 3.92 -11.35 0.49
C GLY A 85 4.37 -10.12 1.27
N THR A 86 3.91 -9.95 2.50
CA THR A 86 4.25 -8.80 3.34
C THR A 86 5.55 -9.03 4.08
N ILE A 87 6.47 -8.06 4.03
CA ILE A 87 7.77 -8.11 4.71
C ILE A 87 7.71 -7.22 5.97
N PRO A 88 8.22 -7.73 7.13
CA PRO A 88 8.33 -6.92 8.33
C PRO A 88 9.38 -5.82 8.16
N VAL A 89 9.04 -4.61 8.59
CA VAL A 89 10.00 -3.52 8.70
C VAL A 89 9.87 -2.92 10.10
N ASP A 90 11.00 -2.79 10.78
CA ASP A 90 11.04 -2.07 12.04
C ASP A 90 10.76 -0.59 11.79
N ARG A 91 9.73 -0.07 12.44
CA ARG A 91 9.29 1.33 12.35
C ARG A 91 9.46 2.05 13.68
N SER A 92 10.27 1.51 14.58
CA SER A 92 10.64 2.13 15.86
C SER A 92 11.89 3.00 15.66
N GLY A 93 11.72 4.21 15.11
CA GLY A 93 12.84 5.14 14.97
C GLY A 93 12.76 6.01 13.71
N GLY A 94 13.60 7.05 13.65
CA GLY A 94 13.63 8.01 12.54
C GLY A 94 14.02 7.40 11.19
N GLN A 95 14.69 6.24 11.16
CA GLN A 95 15.11 5.53 9.94
C GLN A 95 14.09 4.49 9.43
N ALA A 96 12.98 4.33 10.12
CA ALA A 96 11.96 3.32 9.80
C ALA A 96 11.38 3.43 8.37
N ALA A 97 11.20 4.66 7.91
CA ALA A 97 10.73 4.91 6.56
C ALA A 97 11.80 4.52 5.52
N GLN A 98 13.06 4.79 5.82
CA GLN A 98 14.18 4.42 4.93
C GLN A 98 14.29 2.90 4.82
N ALA A 99 14.30 2.16 5.91
CA ALA A 99 14.37 0.70 5.89
C ALA A 99 13.21 0.06 5.09
N ALA A 100 12.02 0.68 5.13
CA ALA A 100 10.90 0.25 4.30
C ALA A 100 11.17 0.46 2.80
N LEU A 101 11.71 1.62 2.43
CA LEU A 101 12.06 1.93 1.05
C LEU A 101 13.18 1.03 0.54
N ASP A 102 14.24 0.83 1.32
CA ASP A 102 15.37 -0.05 0.95
C ASP A 102 14.91 -1.49 0.69
N THR A 103 13.94 -1.97 1.49
CA THR A 103 13.34 -3.28 1.29
C THR A 103 12.57 -3.36 -0.02
N LEU A 104 11.78 -2.34 -0.36
CA LEU A 104 11.03 -2.29 -1.61
C LEU A 104 11.95 -2.09 -2.82
N LEU A 105 13.02 -1.31 -2.70
CA LEU A 105 14.03 -1.14 -3.74
C LEU A 105 14.72 -2.46 -4.09
N ARG A 106 15.04 -3.29 -3.09
CA ARG A 106 15.59 -4.63 -3.33
C ARG A 106 14.61 -5.50 -4.14
N VAL A 107 13.32 -5.48 -3.77
CA VAL A 107 12.28 -6.22 -4.51
C VAL A 107 12.19 -5.74 -5.97
N LEU A 108 12.26 -4.43 -6.19
CA LEU A 108 12.24 -3.84 -7.53
C LEU A 108 13.51 -4.20 -8.32
N GLY A 109 14.69 -4.18 -7.68
CA GLY A 109 15.96 -4.60 -8.28
C GLY A 109 15.97 -6.07 -8.73
N GLU A 110 15.18 -6.93 -8.08
CA GLU A 110 14.94 -8.33 -8.47
C GLU A 110 13.87 -8.46 -9.57
N GLY A 111 13.38 -7.35 -10.14
CA GLY A 111 12.31 -7.35 -11.13
C GLY A 111 10.92 -7.64 -10.54
N GLY A 112 10.76 -7.53 -9.22
CA GLY A 112 9.51 -7.81 -8.51
C GLY A 112 8.48 -6.69 -8.53
N ILE A 113 7.36 -6.89 -7.82
CA ILE A 113 6.33 -5.88 -7.63
C ILE A 113 6.34 -5.37 -6.19
N ALA A 114 6.57 -4.08 -6.03
CA ALA A 114 6.47 -3.35 -4.77
C ALA A 114 5.08 -2.71 -4.62
N GLY A 115 4.37 -3.00 -3.54
CA GLY A 115 3.12 -2.32 -3.18
C GLY A 115 3.40 -1.22 -2.17
N ILE A 116 2.88 -0.03 -2.42
CA ILE A 116 3.02 1.11 -1.52
C ILE A 116 1.70 1.87 -1.38
N TYR A 117 1.46 2.39 -0.19
CA TYR A 117 0.39 3.35 0.08
C TYR A 117 1.01 4.73 0.22
N PRO A 118 0.91 5.62 -0.78
CA PRO A 118 1.56 6.94 -0.73
C PRO A 118 1.12 7.78 0.47
N GLU A 119 -0.11 7.64 0.92
CA GLU A 119 -0.62 8.32 2.12
C GLU A 119 0.15 7.94 3.40
N GLY A 120 0.79 6.75 3.42
CA GLY A 120 1.58 6.23 4.54
C GLY A 120 0.79 5.75 5.75
N THR A 121 -0.53 5.93 5.75
CA THR A 121 -1.47 5.43 6.75
C THR A 121 -2.84 5.25 6.12
N ARG A 122 -3.73 4.51 6.79
CA ARG A 122 -5.12 4.39 6.36
C ARG A 122 -5.84 5.73 6.48
N SER A 123 -6.69 6.01 5.50
CA SER A 123 -7.59 7.17 5.58
C SER A 123 -8.46 7.09 6.84
N PRO A 124 -8.57 8.14 7.63
CA PRO A 124 -9.39 8.15 8.84
C PRO A 124 -10.89 8.25 8.56
N ASP A 125 -11.28 8.72 7.39
CA ASP A 125 -12.65 9.12 7.05
C ASP A 125 -13.06 8.79 5.60
N GLY A 126 -12.22 8.06 4.88
CA GLY A 126 -12.46 7.65 3.50
C GLY A 126 -12.06 8.67 2.44
N ARG A 127 -11.61 9.87 2.79
CA ARG A 127 -11.05 10.84 1.84
C ARG A 127 -9.63 10.43 1.41
N LEU A 128 -9.14 10.98 0.32
CA LEU A 128 -7.78 10.80 -0.15
C LEU A 128 -6.89 11.91 0.42
N TYR A 129 -5.78 11.55 1.05
CA TYR A 129 -4.88 12.48 1.71
C TYR A 129 -3.58 12.67 0.94
N ARG A 130 -2.88 13.77 1.22
CA ARG A 130 -1.60 14.10 0.59
C ARG A 130 -0.61 12.94 0.69
N GLY A 131 -0.03 12.55 -0.45
CA GLY A 131 0.96 11.50 -0.53
C GLY A 131 2.32 11.96 0.00
N LYS A 132 3.04 11.02 0.65
CA LYS A 132 4.45 11.18 1.05
C LYS A 132 5.35 10.86 -0.12
N THR A 133 6.50 11.53 -0.21
CA THR A 133 7.42 11.42 -1.36
C THR A 133 8.21 10.10 -1.43
N GLY A 134 7.99 9.18 -0.50
CA GLY A 134 8.64 7.86 -0.55
C GLY A 134 8.34 7.06 -1.81
N VAL A 135 7.14 7.22 -2.41
CA VAL A 135 6.81 6.59 -3.68
C VAL A 135 7.67 7.16 -4.83
N ALA A 136 7.89 8.46 -4.86
CA ALA A 136 8.72 9.11 -5.86
C ALA A 136 10.20 8.69 -5.75
N ARG A 137 10.70 8.50 -4.53
CA ARG A 137 12.04 7.96 -4.31
C ARG A 137 12.19 6.55 -4.88
N LEU A 138 11.20 5.67 -4.65
CA LEU A 138 11.19 4.35 -5.29
C LEU A 138 11.25 4.45 -6.81
N VAL A 139 10.49 5.37 -7.41
CA VAL A 139 10.49 5.62 -8.86
C VAL A 139 11.87 6.06 -9.33
N LEU A 140 12.44 7.09 -8.71
CA LEU A 140 13.70 7.69 -9.14
C LEU A 140 14.90 6.74 -9.01
N GLU A 141 14.91 5.91 -7.95
CA GLU A 141 16.00 4.99 -7.66
C GLU A 141 15.89 3.67 -8.46
N SER A 142 14.66 3.21 -8.75
CA SER A 142 14.45 1.92 -9.45
C SER A 142 14.17 2.05 -10.95
N GLY A 143 13.72 3.21 -11.43
CA GLY A 143 13.18 3.37 -12.77
C GLY A 143 11.91 2.56 -13.06
N ALA A 144 11.27 1.99 -12.02
CA ALA A 144 10.12 1.14 -12.17
C ALA A 144 8.88 1.90 -12.65
N VAL A 145 8.08 1.25 -13.48
CA VAL A 145 6.77 1.75 -13.91
C VAL A 145 5.81 1.76 -12.71
N VAL A 146 5.01 2.81 -12.60
CA VAL A 146 3.98 2.91 -11.55
C VAL A 146 2.61 2.56 -12.11
N VAL A 147 1.92 1.63 -11.47
CA VAL A 147 0.51 1.34 -11.76
C VAL A 147 -0.33 1.84 -10.58
N PRO A 148 -1.15 2.89 -10.75
CA PRO A 148 -2.04 3.36 -9.71
C PRO A 148 -3.17 2.36 -9.50
N VAL A 149 -3.52 2.07 -8.25
CA VAL A 149 -4.55 1.08 -7.88
C VAL A 149 -5.58 1.73 -6.96
N ALA A 150 -6.79 1.91 -7.47
CA ALA A 150 -7.91 2.44 -6.71
C ALA A 150 -8.66 1.33 -5.97
N LEU A 151 -8.67 1.39 -4.66
CA LEU A 151 -9.51 0.62 -3.75
C LEU A 151 -10.76 1.45 -3.47
N LEU A 152 -11.94 0.97 -3.86
CA LEU A 152 -13.13 1.84 -3.93
C LEU A 152 -14.04 1.74 -2.70
N ASN A 153 -14.09 0.58 -2.03
CA ASN A 153 -15.05 0.33 -0.96
C ASN A 153 -14.56 -0.60 0.15
N THR A 154 -13.28 -0.73 0.35
CA THR A 154 -12.73 -1.61 1.39
C THR A 154 -12.93 -1.07 2.79
N ASP A 155 -13.14 0.23 2.95
CA ASP A 155 -13.62 0.89 4.16
C ASP A 155 -15.02 0.44 4.60
N GLU A 156 -15.92 0.13 3.65
CA GLU A 156 -17.24 -0.44 3.95
C GLU A 156 -17.17 -1.92 4.30
N ILE A 157 -16.20 -2.64 3.73
CA ILE A 157 -15.97 -4.07 3.97
C ILE A 157 -15.37 -4.28 5.34
N GLN A 158 -14.30 -3.58 5.65
CA GLN A 158 -13.64 -3.64 6.95
C GLN A 158 -13.29 -2.24 7.45
N PRO A 159 -14.24 -1.54 8.08
CA PRO A 159 -14.01 -0.23 8.68
C PRO A 159 -12.86 -0.27 9.68
N THR A 160 -12.18 0.87 9.85
CA THR A 160 -11.09 0.99 10.82
C THR A 160 -11.58 0.64 12.23
N GLY A 161 -10.86 -0.27 12.89
CA GLY A 161 -11.21 -0.78 14.23
C GLY A 161 -12.02 -2.07 14.23
N THR A 162 -12.51 -2.55 13.08
CA THR A 162 -13.21 -3.85 13.01
C THR A 162 -12.21 -4.98 12.69
N LEU A 163 -12.41 -6.14 13.34
CA LEU A 163 -11.58 -7.32 13.10
C LEU A 163 -12.12 -8.20 11.96
N VAL A 164 -13.45 -8.31 11.87
CA VAL A 164 -14.10 -9.20 10.91
C VAL A 164 -14.65 -8.37 9.76
N PRO A 165 -14.27 -8.68 8.51
CA PRO A 165 -14.79 -8.00 7.35
C PRO A 165 -16.25 -8.41 7.09
N LYS A 166 -17.06 -7.46 6.65
CA LYS A 166 -18.42 -7.72 6.12
C LYS A 166 -18.30 -8.32 4.73
N ILE A 167 -19.08 -9.34 4.44
CA ILE A 167 -19.13 -9.95 3.12
C ILE A 167 -19.85 -8.99 2.17
N LYS A 168 -19.07 -8.23 1.41
CA LYS A 168 -19.52 -7.31 0.35
C LYS A 168 -18.62 -7.48 -0.87
N ARG A 169 -19.11 -7.12 -2.04
CA ARG A 169 -18.34 -7.14 -3.28
C ARG A 169 -17.18 -6.13 -3.23
N VAL A 170 -15.94 -6.62 -3.34
CA VAL A 170 -14.75 -5.76 -3.42
C VAL A 170 -14.66 -5.13 -4.80
N ARG A 171 -14.40 -3.83 -4.87
CA ARG A 171 -14.22 -3.10 -6.13
C ARG A 171 -12.82 -2.48 -6.20
N MET A 172 -12.08 -2.85 -7.25
CA MET A 172 -10.72 -2.37 -7.51
C MET A 172 -10.54 -1.97 -8.96
N ARG A 173 -9.70 -0.94 -9.18
CA ARG A 173 -9.33 -0.47 -10.52
C ARG A 173 -7.82 -0.34 -10.60
N PHE A 174 -7.23 -0.89 -11.64
CA PHE A 174 -5.81 -0.72 -11.97
C PHE A 174 -5.74 0.27 -13.12
N GLY A 175 -5.13 1.43 -12.89
CA GLY A 175 -4.98 2.49 -13.89
C GLY A 175 -3.94 2.15 -14.95
N ALA A 176 -3.83 3.00 -15.95
CA ALA A 176 -2.77 2.90 -16.94
C ALA A 176 -1.40 3.04 -16.27
N PRO A 177 -0.37 2.36 -16.78
CA PRO A 177 1.00 2.54 -16.28
C PRO A 177 1.46 3.98 -16.48
N LEU A 178 2.03 4.57 -15.42
CA LEU A 178 2.65 5.89 -15.44
C LEU A 178 4.15 5.72 -15.64
N ASP A 179 4.69 6.38 -16.67
CA ASP A 179 6.11 6.38 -16.97
C ASP A 179 6.75 7.69 -16.51
N PHE A 180 7.71 7.57 -15.61
CA PHE A 180 8.48 8.68 -15.05
C PHE A 180 9.94 8.71 -15.55
N SER A 181 10.28 8.02 -16.64
CA SER A 181 11.64 7.92 -17.20
C SER A 181 12.28 9.30 -17.46
N ARG A 182 11.47 10.29 -17.84
CA ARG A 182 11.90 11.69 -18.02
C ARG A 182 12.51 12.28 -16.74
N TYR A 183 11.97 11.96 -15.58
CA TYR A 183 12.47 12.46 -14.30
C TYR A 183 13.68 11.67 -13.82
N VAL A 184 13.71 10.34 -14.04
CA VAL A 184 14.85 9.47 -13.71
C VAL A 184 16.09 9.96 -14.45
N SER A 185 15.99 10.21 -15.77
CA SER A 185 17.07 10.71 -16.60
C SER A 185 17.56 12.11 -16.18
N ALA A 186 16.68 12.96 -15.67
CA ALA A 186 17.04 14.28 -15.14
C ALA A 186 17.74 14.18 -13.79
N ALA A 187 17.26 13.32 -12.87
CA ALA A 187 17.85 13.11 -11.56
C ALA A 187 19.28 12.54 -11.65
N THR A 188 19.50 11.57 -12.53
CA THR A 188 20.84 11.01 -12.78
C THR A 188 21.85 12.09 -13.24
N ARG A 189 21.43 13.02 -14.09
CA ARG A 189 22.27 14.15 -14.53
C ARG A 189 22.54 15.18 -13.42
N ASN A 190 21.61 15.34 -12.47
CA ASN A 190 21.74 16.32 -11.39
C ASN A 190 22.50 15.77 -10.19
N SER A 191 22.51 14.46 -9.96
CA SER A 191 23.26 13.83 -8.85
C SER A 191 24.77 14.06 -8.96
N THR A 192 25.28 14.27 -10.18
CA THR A 192 26.67 14.67 -10.43
C THR A 192 26.96 16.13 -10.05
N ARG A 193 25.94 16.95 -9.71
CA ARG A 193 26.06 18.39 -9.43
C ARG A 193 25.69 18.79 -7.99
N GLY A 194 25.66 17.86 -7.04
CA GLY A 194 25.39 18.15 -5.61
C GLY A 194 23.89 18.36 -5.36
N GLY A 195 23.14 17.27 -5.34
CA GLY A 195 21.68 17.26 -5.18
C GLY A 195 21.18 17.94 -3.90
N GLY A 196 20.06 18.64 -3.99
CA GLY A 196 19.45 19.28 -2.85
C GLY A 196 17.98 19.71 -3.09
N ARG A 197 17.77 20.92 -3.57
CA ARG A 197 16.43 21.51 -3.66
C ARG A 197 15.64 21.05 -4.90
N GLY A 198 16.35 20.73 -5.98
CA GLY A 198 15.76 20.21 -7.23
C GLY A 198 15.15 18.82 -7.05
N ASP A 199 15.78 17.96 -6.26
CA ASP A 199 15.32 16.58 -6.05
C ASP A 199 13.99 16.54 -5.29
N ARG A 200 13.82 17.38 -4.28
CA ARG A 200 12.54 17.47 -3.52
C ARG A 200 11.37 17.97 -4.37
N PHE A 201 11.63 18.88 -5.29
CA PHE A 201 10.61 19.35 -6.24
C PHE A 201 10.17 18.23 -7.18
N VAL A 202 11.13 17.48 -7.74
CA VAL A 202 10.85 16.32 -8.60
C VAL A 202 10.10 15.24 -7.85
N GLU A 203 10.56 14.88 -6.63
CA GLU A 203 9.86 13.93 -5.77
C GLU A 203 8.41 14.35 -5.51
N ARG A 204 8.17 15.64 -5.24
CA ARG A 204 6.83 16.17 -5.01
C ARG A 204 5.98 16.07 -6.27
N THR A 205 6.51 16.46 -7.42
CA THR A 205 5.82 16.41 -8.72
C THR A 205 5.37 14.99 -9.07
N ILE A 206 6.28 14.01 -8.98
CA ILE A 206 5.96 12.59 -9.22
C ILE A 206 4.86 12.11 -8.25
N THR A 207 4.99 12.47 -6.97
CA THR A 207 4.00 12.04 -5.97
C THR A 207 2.64 12.65 -6.25
N ASP A 208 2.58 13.94 -6.61
CA ASP A 208 1.32 14.64 -6.88
C ASP A 208 0.65 14.11 -8.14
N GLU A 209 1.42 13.74 -9.19
CA GLU A 209 0.90 13.10 -10.39
C GLU A 209 0.26 11.74 -10.05
N ILE A 210 0.92 10.90 -9.24
CA ILE A 210 0.36 9.63 -8.77
C ILE A 210 -0.91 9.86 -7.93
N MET A 211 -0.91 10.84 -7.04
CA MET A 211 -2.08 11.15 -6.20
C MET A 211 -3.24 11.70 -7.01
N TYR A 212 -2.97 12.47 -8.05
CA TYR A 212 -3.99 12.97 -9.00
C TYR A 212 -4.68 11.81 -9.73
N GLU A 213 -3.91 10.84 -10.22
CA GLU A 213 -4.48 9.63 -10.84
C GLU A 213 -5.36 8.84 -9.85
N LEU A 214 -4.88 8.64 -8.62
CA LEU A 214 -5.66 7.98 -7.57
C LEU A 214 -6.95 8.76 -7.24
N MET A 215 -6.90 10.09 -7.21
CA MET A 215 -8.07 10.95 -7.00
C MET A 215 -9.09 10.76 -8.12
N THR A 216 -8.66 10.82 -9.36
CA THR A 216 -9.50 10.63 -10.55
C THR A 216 -10.15 9.25 -10.58
N MET A 217 -9.38 8.21 -10.27
CA MET A 217 -9.86 6.82 -10.30
C MET A 217 -10.81 6.50 -9.14
N THR A 218 -10.60 7.09 -7.96
CA THR A 218 -11.41 6.83 -6.77
C THR A 218 -12.66 7.70 -6.70
N GLY A 219 -12.63 8.89 -7.32
CA GLY A 219 -13.65 9.93 -7.17
C GLY A 219 -13.78 10.48 -5.74
N ARG A 220 -12.80 10.20 -4.86
CA ARG A 220 -12.83 10.63 -3.47
C ARG A 220 -12.33 12.07 -3.33
N PRO A 221 -12.90 12.87 -2.41
CA PRO A 221 -12.40 14.21 -2.11
C PRO A 221 -10.93 14.14 -1.69
N TYR A 222 -10.09 15.01 -2.27
CA TYR A 222 -8.68 15.14 -1.91
C TYR A 222 -8.49 16.18 -0.81
N VAL A 223 -7.62 15.86 0.14
CA VAL A 223 -7.27 16.74 1.27
C VAL A 223 -5.75 16.95 1.24
N ASP A 224 -5.33 18.19 0.95
CA ASP A 224 -3.90 18.54 0.80
C ASP A 224 -3.18 18.71 2.14
N VAL A 225 -3.40 17.76 3.05
CA VAL A 225 -2.63 17.59 4.29
C VAL A 225 -2.30 16.11 4.49
N TYR A 226 -1.28 15.81 5.25
CA TYR A 226 -0.94 14.44 5.58
C TYR A 226 -1.98 13.84 6.54
N ALA A 227 -2.41 12.61 6.26
CA ALA A 227 -3.31 11.89 7.14
C ALA A 227 -2.68 11.67 8.53
N VAL A 228 -3.42 12.00 9.56
CA VAL A 228 -3.03 11.75 10.96
C VAL A 228 -3.70 10.45 11.41
N LYS A 229 -2.97 9.58 12.10
CA LYS A 229 -3.56 8.38 12.69
C LYS A 229 -4.67 8.80 13.66
N LYS A 230 -5.87 8.26 13.43
CA LYS A 230 -6.97 8.42 14.41
C LYS A 230 -6.49 7.83 15.73
N GLN A 231 -6.33 8.65 16.77
CA GLN A 231 -6.09 8.16 18.12
C GLN A 231 -7.31 7.33 18.54
N PRO A 232 -7.11 6.19 19.24
CA PRO A 232 -8.25 5.48 19.84
C PRO A 232 -8.99 6.48 20.73
N SER A 233 -10.30 6.58 20.57
CA SER A 233 -11.12 7.36 21.49
C SER A 233 -10.82 6.86 22.92
N PRO A 234 -10.60 7.74 23.91
CA PRO A 234 -10.46 7.31 25.29
C PRO A 234 -11.70 6.46 25.65
N PRO A 235 -11.55 5.41 26.46
CA PRO A 235 -12.67 4.63 26.90
C PRO A 235 -13.70 5.60 27.52
N ALA A 236 -14.96 5.43 27.11
CA ALA A 236 -16.06 6.25 27.66
C ALA A 236 -15.93 6.19 29.20
N ALA A 237 -15.82 7.38 29.81
CA ALA A 237 -15.76 7.49 31.25
C ALA A 237 -16.96 6.73 31.83
N ALA A 238 -16.69 5.71 32.66
CA ALA A 238 -17.75 4.99 33.36
C ALA A 238 -18.58 6.02 34.09
N THR A 239 -19.87 6.11 33.75
CA THR A 239 -20.83 6.93 34.46
C THR A 239 -20.83 6.44 35.89
N PRO A 240 -20.54 7.28 36.89
CA PRO A 240 -20.60 6.83 38.30
C PRO A 240 -22.02 6.37 38.57
N ALA A 241 -22.17 5.12 39.03
CA ALA A 241 -23.45 4.60 39.51
C ALA A 241 -23.94 5.51 40.64
N GLY A 242 -25.04 6.20 40.37
CA GLY A 242 -25.71 7.02 41.40
C GLY A 242 -26.07 6.18 42.60
N ARG A 243 -25.77 6.70 43.76
CA ARG A 243 -26.25 6.21 45.06
C ARG A 243 -27.73 6.55 45.23
#